data_569ac0e1d147890890b3e96a1e19e5f9
#
_entry.id   569ac0e1d147890890b3e96a1e19e5f9
#
_cell.length_a   1.000
_cell.length_b   1.000
_cell.length_c   1.000
_cell.angle_alpha   90.00
_cell.angle_beta   90.00
_cell.angle_gamma   90.00
#
_symmetry.space_group_name_H-M   'P 1'
#
loop_
_entity.id
_entity.type
_entity.pdbx_description
1 polymer ?
#
loop_
_entity_poly.entity_id
_entity_poly.type
_entity_poly.pdbx_seq_one_letter_code
_entity_poly.pdbx_strand_id
1 'polypeptide(L)'
;MDVSKYRKDFPILNTEDGPTYLDSACMTLRPQVVIDAINEYYTKYPACGGRSVHKLSWQVTEGFELARDSLRRLMGAESTSEIVFTKNATEGM
;
A
#
# COMPACT_ATOMS: atom_id res chain seq x y z
N MET A 1 -11.03 -22.16 1.18
CA MET A 1 -10.99 -20.69 1.36
C MET A 1 -12.03 -20.07 0.43
N ASP A 2 -12.97 -19.31 0.95
CA ASP A 2 -13.94 -18.60 0.11
C ASP A 2 -13.29 -17.32 -0.43
N VAL A 3 -12.91 -17.35 -1.69
CA VAL A 3 -12.26 -16.22 -2.38
C VAL A 3 -13.25 -15.11 -2.77
N SER A 4 -14.56 -15.38 -2.77
CA SER A 4 -15.58 -14.38 -3.14
C SER A 4 -15.58 -13.20 -2.17
N LYS A 5 -15.24 -13.45 -0.91
CA LYS A 5 -15.09 -12.44 0.13
C LYS A 5 -14.05 -11.38 -0.24
N TYR A 6 -12.92 -11.80 -0.80
CA TYR A 6 -11.81 -10.90 -1.15
C TYR A 6 -11.99 -10.23 -2.51
N ARG A 7 -12.69 -10.87 -3.45
CA ARG A 7 -12.96 -10.25 -4.77
C ARG A 7 -13.65 -8.90 -4.66
N LYS A 8 -14.52 -8.74 -3.67
CA LYS A 8 -15.26 -7.48 -3.42
C LYS A 8 -14.37 -6.28 -3.14
N ASP A 9 -13.17 -6.53 -2.63
CA ASP A 9 -12.22 -5.46 -2.30
C ASP A 9 -11.56 -4.85 -3.56
N PHE A 10 -11.68 -5.53 -4.72
CA PHE A 10 -11.04 -5.12 -5.96
C PHE A 10 -12.09 -4.59 -6.96
N PRO A 11 -12.16 -3.27 -7.21
CA PRO A 11 -13.19 -2.66 -8.06
C PRO A 11 -13.30 -3.28 -9.45
N ILE A 12 -12.16 -3.56 -10.08
CA ILE A 12 -12.10 -4.14 -11.43
C ILE A 12 -12.74 -5.54 -11.51
N LEU A 13 -12.82 -6.27 -10.40
CA LEU A 13 -13.40 -7.61 -10.33
C LEU A 13 -14.90 -7.60 -9.97
N ASN A 14 -15.44 -6.42 -9.62
CA ASN A 14 -16.84 -6.24 -9.20
C ASN A 14 -17.78 -5.81 -10.33
N THR A 15 -17.31 -5.75 -11.57
CA THR A 15 -18.15 -5.49 -12.74
C THR A 15 -18.88 -6.77 -13.17
N GLU A 16 -20.04 -6.64 -13.82
CA GLU A 16 -20.83 -7.80 -14.30
C GLU A 16 -20.00 -8.71 -15.21
N ASP A 17 -19.12 -8.12 -16.03
CA ASP A 17 -18.17 -8.82 -16.89
C ASP A 17 -16.75 -8.81 -16.33
N GLY A 18 -16.62 -8.87 -15.00
CA GLY A 18 -15.31 -8.81 -14.33
C GLY A 18 -14.32 -9.85 -14.87
N PRO A 19 -13.08 -9.43 -15.20
CA PRO A 19 -12.13 -10.30 -15.88
C PRO A 19 -11.63 -11.45 -14.99
N THR A 20 -11.26 -12.55 -15.63
CA THR A 20 -10.35 -13.52 -15.02
C THR A 20 -8.93 -12.96 -15.14
N TYR A 21 -8.36 -12.48 -14.04
CA TYR A 21 -7.06 -11.84 -14.04
C TYR A 21 -5.96 -12.80 -13.62
N LEU A 22 -4.98 -13.02 -14.50
CA LEU A 22 -3.88 -13.98 -14.30
C LEU A 22 -2.47 -13.36 -14.48
N ASP A 23 -2.38 -12.01 -14.54
CA ASP A 23 -1.14 -11.30 -14.84
C ASP A 23 -0.60 -10.48 -13.66
N SER A 24 -0.71 -11.01 -12.45
CA SER A 24 -0.17 -10.35 -11.25
C SER A 24 1.35 -10.21 -11.24
N ALA A 25 2.05 -10.94 -12.10
CA ALA A 25 3.50 -10.79 -12.26
C ALA A 25 3.87 -9.44 -12.89
N CYS A 26 3.06 -8.97 -13.83
CA CYS A 26 3.22 -7.65 -14.44
C CYS A 26 2.61 -6.54 -13.58
N MET A 27 1.35 -6.69 -13.19
CA MET A 27 0.61 -5.69 -12.43
C MET A 27 -0.33 -6.34 -11.43
N THR A 28 -0.07 -6.20 -10.15
CA THR A 28 -1.00 -6.63 -9.10
C THR A 28 -2.21 -5.68 -9.08
N LEU A 29 -3.42 -6.23 -9.08
CA LEU A 29 -4.64 -5.44 -8.93
C LEU A 29 -4.65 -4.66 -7.60
N ARG A 30 -5.23 -3.48 -7.60
CA ARG A 30 -5.30 -2.63 -6.42
C ARG A 30 -6.66 -2.78 -5.73
N PRO A 31 -6.70 -3.13 -4.45
CA PRO A 31 -7.95 -3.07 -3.69
C PRO A 31 -8.40 -1.62 -3.48
N GLN A 32 -9.68 -1.41 -3.25
CA GLN A 32 -10.28 -0.08 -3.10
C GLN A 32 -9.58 0.74 -2.00
N VAL A 33 -9.24 0.11 -0.88
CA VAL A 33 -8.55 0.79 0.24
C VAL A 33 -7.21 1.41 -0.18
N VAL A 34 -6.48 0.79 -1.11
CA VAL A 34 -5.22 1.34 -1.63
C VAL A 34 -5.47 2.53 -2.55
N ILE A 35 -6.50 2.43 -3.40
CA ILE A 35 -6.91 3.53 -4.29
C ILE A 35 -7.33 4.74 -3.47
N ASP A 36 -8.14 4.53 -2.43
CA ASP A 36 -8.62 5.58 -1.54
C ASP A 36 -7.46 6.25 -0.77
N ALA A 37 -6.50 5.48 -0.27
CA ALA A 37 -5.32 6.00 0.42
C ALA A 37 -4.44 6.86 -0.50
N ILE A 38 -4.27 6.46 -1.77
CA ILE A 38 -3.54 7.27 -2.76
C ILE A 38 -4.29 8.58 -3.05
N ASN A 39 -5.59 8.52 -3.26
CA ASN A 39 -6.42 9.70 -3.47
C ASN A 39 -6.39 10.63 -2.25
N GLU A 40 -6.45 10.08 -1.05
CA GLU A 40 -6.36 10.83 0.20
C GLU A 40 -5.02 11.56 0.32
N TYR A 41 -3.92 10.89 0.05
CA TYR A 41 -2.60 11.50 0.04
C TYR A 41 -2.56 12.72 -0.90
N TYR A 42 -2.93 12.54 -2.17
CA TYR A 42 -2.84 13.62 -3.15
C TYR A 42 -3.81 14.77 -2.90
N THR A 43 -4.95 14.50 -2.27
CA THR A 43 -5.98 15.54 -2.05
C THR A 43 -5.86 16.25 -0.72
N LYS A 44 -5.32 15.61 0.32
CA LYS A 44 -5.32 16.16 1.69
C LYS A 44 -3.94 16.54 2.23
N TYR A 45 -2.89 15.77 1.94
CA TYR A 45 -1.56 16.00 2.51
C TYR A 45 -0.39 15.63 1.56
N PRO A 46 -0.39 16.16 0.32
CA PRO A 46 0.70 15.91 -0.62
C PRO A 46 1.98 16.60 -0.17
N ALA A 47 2.87 15.89 0.50
CA ALA A 47 4.10 16.45 1.04
C ALA A 47 5.24 15.42 1.04
N CYS A 48 6.47 15.90 1.19
CA CYS A 48 7.63 15.04 1.41
C CYS A 48 7.70 14.58 2.87
N GLY A 49 7.81 13.29 3.09
CA GLY A 49 8.10 12.74 4.43
C GLY A 49 9.57 12.94 4.83
N GLY A 50 9.81 13.10 6.13
CA GLY A 50 11.16 13.07 6.73
C GLY A 50 12.07 14.28 6.49
N ARG A 51 11.66 15.25 5.67
CA ARG A 51 12.53 16.40 5.28
C ARG A 51 12.01 17.76 5.65
N SER A 52 10.77 17.87 6.10
CA SER A 52 10.12 19.14 6.42
C SER A 52 9.42 19.05 7.75
N VAL A 53 9.32 20.18 8.44
CA VAL A 53 8.75 20.28 9.80
C VAL A 53 7.31 20.82 9.83
N HIS A 54 6.65 20.97 8.66
CA HIS A 54 5.28 21.43 8.60
C HIS A 54 4.27 20.27 8.78
N LYS A 55 3.03 20.61 9.14
CA LYS A 55 1.97 19.65 9.50
C LYS A 55 1.77 18.53 8.47
N LEU A 56 1.75 18.83 7.17
CA LEU A 56 1.51 17.83 6.13
C LEU A 56 2.66 16.84 6.03
N SER A 57 3.90 17.31 6.15
CA SER A 57 5.09 16.45 6.14
C SER A 57 5.12 15.51 7.35
N TRP A 58 4.66 15.99 8.50
CA TRP A 58 4.53 15.16 9.69
C TRP A 58 3.52 14.02 9.47
N GLN A 59 2.35 14.31 8.88
CA GLN A 59 1.34 13.29 8.56
C GLN A 59 1.89 12.20 7.62
N VAL A 60 2.65 12.60 6.59
CA VAL A 60 3.29 11.64 5.67
C VAL A 60 4.30 10.76 6.41
N THR A 61 5.14 11.38 7.23
CA THR A 61 6.17 10.66 8.00
C THR A 61 5.54 9.66 8.97
N GLU A 62 4.51 10.08 9.70
CA GLU A 62 3.79 9.21 10.64
C GLU A 62 3.14 8.03 9.90
N GLY A 63 2.42 8.30 8.79
CA GLY A 63 1.80 7.24 7.99
C GLY A 63 2.81 6.23 7.44
N PHE A 64 3.98 6.72 7.02
CA PHE A 64 5.08 5.87 6.54
C PHE A 64 5.63 4.96 7.64
N GLU A 65 5.86 5.49 8.83
CA GLU A 65 6.37 4.71 9.96
C GLU A 65 5.32 3.72 10.51
N LEU A 66 4.04 4.08 10.51
CA LEU A 66 2.95 3.14 10.84
C LEU A 66 2.86 1.98 9.85
N ALA A 67 3.05 2.25 8.55
CA ALA A 67 3.11 1.20 7.53
C ALA A 67 4.31 0.28 7.76
N ARG A 68 5.48 0.84 8.08
CA ARG A 68 6.70 0.09 8.41
C ARG A 68 6.50 -0.82 9.62
N ASP A 69 5.91 -0.31 10.68
CA ASP A 69 5.62 -1.12 11.88
C ASP A 69 4.57 -2.21 11.62
N SER A 70 3.58 -1.95 10.78
CA SER A 70 2.60 -2.93 10.38
C SER A 70 3.24 -4.11 9.62
N LEU A 71 4.18 -3.80 8.71
CA LEU A 71 4.96 -4.84 8.00
C LEU A 71 5.91 -5.58 8.95
N ARG A 72 6.57 -4.87 9.86
CA ARG A 72 7.39 -5.50 10.90
C ARG A 72 6.59 -6.58 11.64
N ARG A 73 5.40 -6.24 12.11
CA ARG A 73 4.52 -7.20 12.82
C ARG A 73 4.09 -8.37 11.92
N LEU A 74 3.71 -8.10 10.68
CA LEU A 74 3.29 -9.11 9.72
C LEU A 74 4.42 -10.11 9.42
N MET A 75 5.65 -9.62 9.31
CA MET A 75 6.83 -10.43 8.98
C MET A 75 7.49 -11.06 10.21
N GLY A 76 7.08 -10.69 11.43
CA GLY A 76 7.68 -11.17 12.67
C GLY A 76 9.09 -10.61 12.93
N ALA A 77 9.42 -9.45 12.34
CA ALA A 77 10.70 -8.79 12.55
C ALA A 77 10.77 -8.16 13.96
N GLU A 78 11.96 -8.13 14.56
CA GLU A 78 12.18 -7.59 15.90
C GLU A 78 12.14 -6.06 15.91
N SER A 79 12.71 -5.44 14.87
CA SER A 79 12.84 -3.99 14.74
C SER A 79 12.29 -3.46 13.41
N THR A 80 11.76 -2.24 13.42
CA THR A 80 11.39 -1.51 12.20
C THR A 80 12.58 -1.22 11.29
N SER A 81 13.82 -1.20 11.83
CA SER A 81 15.05 -1.03 11.05
C SER A 81 15.35 -2.20 10.11
N GLU A 82 14.69 -3.35 10.31
CA GLU A 82 14.80 -4.52 9.43
C GLU A 82 13.88 -4.42 8.21
N ILE A 83 12.96 -3.43 8.18
CA ILE A 83 12.02 -3.23 7.09
C ILE A 83 12.50 -2.12 6.17
N VAL A 84 12.83 -2.48 4.94
CA VAL A 84 13.24 -1.54 3.89
C VAL A 84 12.19 -1.55 2.78
N PHE A 85 11.66 -0.37 2.43
CA PHE A 85 10.78 -0.22 1.28
C PHE A 85 11.59 -0.06 0.01
N THR A 86 11.26 -0.83 -1.00
CA THR A 86 11.86 -0.77 -2.34
C THR A 86 10.78 -0.54 -3.39
N LYS A 87 11.14 -0.03 -4.56
CA LYS A 87 10.18 0.25 -5.65
C LYS A 87 9.65 -1.03 -6.29
N ASN A 88 10.47 -2.07 -6.29
CA ASN A 88 10.16 -3.36 -6.90
C ASN A 88 11.13 -4.45 -6.39
N ALA A 89 10.85 -5.69 -6.76
CA ALA A 89 11.68 -6.83 -6.35
C ALA A 89 13.13 -6.74 -6.86
N THR A 90 13.36 -6.16 -8.03
CA THR A 90 14.71 -5.99 -8.60
C THR A 90 15.57 -5.07 -7.73
N GLU A 91 14.99 -3.99 -7.20
CA GLU A 91 15.69 -3.09 -6.26
C GLU A 91 15.92 -3.77 -4.91
N GLY A 92 15.07 -4.72 -4.52
CA GLY A 92 15.13 -5.43 -3.25
C GLY A 92 16.14 -6.59 -3.22
N MET A 93 16.64 -7.02 -4.37
CA MET A 93 17.64 -8.09 -4.49
C MET A 93 19.05 -7.53 -4.43
#